data_292b35dc5b4d062eac8dc50b67444d95
#
_entry.id   292b35dc5b4d062eac8dc50b67444d95
#
_cell.length_a   1.000
_cell.length_b   1.000
_cell.length_c   1.000
_cell.angle_alpha   90.00
_cell.angle_beta   90.00
_cell.angle_gamma   90.00
#
_symmetry.space_group_name_H-M   'P 1'
#
loop_
_entity.id
_entity.type
_entity.pdbx_description
1 polymer ?
#
loop_
_entity_poly.entity_id
_entity_poly.type
_entity_poly.pdbx_seq_one_letter_code
_entity_poly.pdbx_strand_id
1 'polypeptide(L)'
;MKRRGISPVIAVLLLIVIAVAAAVLTYVWLTGYLTSQFGSVQTTQLGEQLKIEAAKLETNGYYEIYVRNIGDANVFIDTVYLLASDGSVMDTNHGSNEISIKDLDGNPLTTITPGTVAIISGTFSGANDINAGTTYYLKIITSTGTEFTVEVKAVSAS
;
A
#
# COMPACT_ATOMS: atom_id res chain seq x y z
N MET A 1 17.59 -13.53 -71.02
CA MET A 1 17.34 -13.94 -69.63
C MET A 1 15.89 -13.64 -69.31
N LYS A 2 15.02 -14.65 -69.17
CA LYS A 2 13.62 -14.44 -68.71
C LYS A 2 13.61 -14.24 -67.20
N ARG A 3 13.31 -13.03 -66.74
CA ARG A 3 13.04 -12.76 -65.31
C ARG A 3 11.71 -13.42 -64.98
N ARG A 4 11.76 -14.49 -64.21
CA ARG A 4 10.53 -15.09 -63.60
C ARG A 4 10.07 -14.11 -62.53
N GLY A 5 9.06 -13.27 -62.84
CA GLY A 5 8.42 -12.43 -61.87
C GLY A 5 7.66 -13.33 -60.86
N ILE A 6 7.91 -13.04 -59.57
CA ILE A 6 7.12 -13.65 -58.49
C ILE A 6 5.67 -13.27 -58.74
N SER A 7 4.74 -14.28 -58.76
CA SER A 7 3.32 -14.02 -58.94
C SER A 7 2.85 -12.98 -57.90
N PRO A 8 2.15 -11.90 -58.31
CA PRO A 8 1.64 -10.88 -57.39
C PRO A 8 0.80 -11.47 -56.26
N VAL A 9 0.14 -12.60 -56.52
CA VAL A 9 -0.66 -13.33 -55.49
C VAL A 9 0.23 -13.88 -54.39
N ILE A 10 1.40 -14.47 -54.72
CA ILE A 10 2.35 -14.98 -53.72
C ILE A 10 2.92 -13.84 -52.85
N ALA A 11 3.20 -12.72 -53.46
CA ALA A 11 3.72 -11.54 -52.74
C ALA A 11 2.67 -11.02 -51.71
N VAL A 12 1.40 -10.94 -52.11
CA VAL A 12 0.33 -10.52 -51.22
C VAL A 12 0.12 -11.51 -50.07
N LEU A 13 0.13 -12.82 -50.35
CA LEU A 13 0.00 -13.87 -49.34
C LEU A 13 1.14 -13.80 -48.30
N LEU A 14 2.40 -13.61 -48.78
CA LEU A 14 3.53 -13.45 -47.87
C LEU A 14 3.40 -12.19 -47.01
N LEU A 15 2.92 -11.08 -47.56
CA LEU A 15 2.69 -9.85 -46.85
C LEU A 15 1.64 -10.02 -45.71
N ILE A 16 0.54 -10.73 -45.99
CA ILE A 16 -0.48 -11.03 -45.00
C ILE A 16 0.08 -11.89 -43.86
N VAL A 17 0.88 -12.94 -44.16
CA VAL A 17 1.48 -13.81 -43.17
C VAL A 17 2.43 -13.03 -42.26
N ILE A 18 3.26 -12.17 -42.83
CA ILE A 18 4.19 -11.32 -42.06
C ILE A 18 3.42 -10.34 -41.18
N ALA A 19 2.38 -9.71 -41.73
CA ALA A 19 1.56 -8.78 -40.98
C ALA A 19 0.88 -9.43 -39.76
N VAL A 20 0.30 -10.64 -39.95
CA VAL A 20 -0.32 -11.40 -38.85
C VAL A 20 0.73 -11.82 -37.82
N ALA A 21 1.88 -12.34 -38.25
CA ALA A 21 2.97 -12.70 -37.35
C ALA A 21 3.47 -11.51 -36.52
N ALA A 22 3.65 -10.36 -37.16
CA ALA A 22 4.07 -9.13 -36.46
C ALA A 22 2.99 -8.68 -35.45
N ALA A 23 1.71 -8.74 -35.80
CA ALA A 23 0.63 -8.38 -34.90
C ALA A 23 0.57 -9.29 -33.65
N VAL A 24 0.72 -10.61 -33.82
CA VAL A 24 0.74 -11.57 -32.71
C VAL A 24 1.95 -11.33 -31.79
N LEU A 25 3.15 -11.13 -32.37
CA LEU A 25 4.34 -10.86 -31.58
C LEU A 25 4.22 -9.55 -30.77
N THR A 26 3.67 -8.50 -31.40
CA THR A 26 3.42 -7.23 -30.73
C THR A 26 2.42 -7.38 -29.60
N TYR A 27 1.35 -8.15 -29.81
CA TYR A 27 0.34 -8.43 -28.78
C TYR A 27 0.93 -9.17 -27.58
N VAL A 28 1.69 -10.26 -27.83
CA VAL A 28 2.34 -11.04 -26.75
C VAL A 28 3.35 -10.18 -25.98
N TRP A 29 4.15 -9.36 -26.68
CA TRP A 29 5.09 -8.46 -26.03
C TRP A 29 4.37 -7.41 -25.19
N LEU A 30 3.33 -6.79 -25.75
CA LEU A 30 2.56 -5.76 -25.04
C LEU A 30 1.85 -6.31 -23.81
N THR A 31 1.21 -7.49 -23.89
CA THR A 31 0.55 -8.11 -22.72
C THR A 31 1.57 -8.52 -21.67
N GLY A 32 2.72 -9.04 -22.03
CA GLY A 32 3.81 -9.34 -21.11
C GLY A 32 4.35 -8.09 -20.40
N TYR A 33 4.55 -7.00 -21.16
CA TYR A 33 4.99 -5.73 -20.63
C TYR A 33 3.95 -5.13 -19.65
N LEU A 34 2.68 -5.11 -19.99
CA LEU A 34 1.61 -4.61 -19.14
C LEU A 34 1.50 -5.44 -17.85
N THR A 35 1.58 -6.77 -17.93
CA THR A 35 1.55 -7.64 -16.75
C THR A 35 2.72 -7.39 -15.82
N SER A 36 3.92 -7.13 -16.35
CA SER A 36 5.09 -6.84 -15.53
C SER A 36 5.03 -5.45 -14.86
N GLN A 37 4.37 -4.48 -15.49
CA GLN A 37 4.24 -3.12 -14.94
C GLN A 37 3.07 -2.99 -13.96
N PHE A 38 1.96 -3.68 -14.19
CA PHE A 38 0.75 -3.55 -13.39
C PHE A 38 0.45 -4.75 -12.49
N GLY A 39 0.99 -5.92 -12.81
CA GLY A 39 0.64 -7.17 -12.12
C GLY A 39 1.17 -7.28 -10.68
N SER A 40 2.30 -6.64 -10.37
CA SER A 40 2.89 -6.71 -9.02
C SER A 40 2.29 -5.70 -8.03
N VAL A 41 1.79 -4.56 -8.54
CA VAL A 41 1.27 -3.48 -7.69
C VAL A 41 -0.19 -3.74 -7.28
N GLN A 42 -1.02 -4.23 -8.20
CA GLN A 42 -2.46 -4.38 -7.93
C GLN A 42 -2.80 -5.60 -7.06
N THR A 43 -2.09 -6.72 -7.20
CA THR A 43 -2.38 -7.92 -6.42
C THR A 43 -1.98 -7.79 -4.96
N THR A 44 -0.88 -7.09 -4.66
CA THR A 44 -0.43 -6.88 -3.28
C THR A 44 -1.30 -5.86 -2.55
N GLN A 45 -1.67 -4.76 -3.21
CA GLN A 45 -2.56 -3.75 -2.62
C GLN A 45 -3.99 -4.27 -2.39
N LEU A 46 -4.51 -5.11 -3.26
CA LEU A 46 -5.84 -5.72 -3.10
C LEU A 46 -5.88 -6.78 -1.99
N GLY A 47 -4.73 -7.37 -1.64
CA GLY A 47 -4.61 -8.35 -0.56
C GLY A 47 -4.38 -7.73 0.81
N GLU A 48 -3.90 -6.48 0.89
CA GLU A 48 -3.70 -5.79 2.16
C GLU A 48 -4.99 -5.13 2.64
N GLN A 49 -5.57 -5.66 3.69
CA GLN A 49 -6.77 -5.11 4.31
C GLN A 49 -6.59 -5.08 5.82
N LEU A 50 -6.46 -3.89 6.39
CA LEU A 50 -6.44 -3.68 7.82
C LEU A 50 -7.79 -3.15 8.28
N LYS A 51 -8.36 -3.81 9.29
CA LYS A 51 -9.47 -3.29 10.06
C LYS A 51 -8.92 -2.65 11.32
N ILE A 52 -9.14 -1.36 11.50
CA ILE A 52 -8.81 -0.68 12.75
C ILE A 52 -9.95 -0.96 13.73
N GLU A 53 -9.64 -1.57 14.87
CA GLU A 53 -10.61 -1.94 15.88
C GLU A 53 -10.73 -0.87 16.97
N ALA A 54 -9.61 -0.24 17.34
CA ALA A 54 -9.56 0.87 18.28
C ALA A 54 -8.35 1.75 18.01
N ALA A 55 -8.41 3.01 18.44
CA ALA A 55 -7.28 3.93 18.42
C ALA A 55 -7.33 4.82 19.67
N LYS A 56 -6.14 5.15 20.20
CA LYS A 56 -5.93 6.07 21.30
C LYS A 56 -4.85 7.07 20.89
N LEU A 57 -5.03 8.33 21.28
CA LEU A 57 -4.04 9.39 21.15
C LEU A 57 -4.02 10.16 22.47
N GLU A 58 -2.85 10.37 23.05
CA GLU A 58 -2.65 11.17 24.26
C GLU A 58 -2.08 12.54 23.95
N THR A 59 -2.30 13.48 24.84
CA THR A 59 -1.79 14.87 24.70
C THR A 59 -0.27 14.97 24.73
N ASN A 60 0.44 13.95 25.22
CA ASN A 60 1.91 13.84 25.15
C ASN A 60 2.42 13.31 23.80
N GLY A 61 1.54 13.07 22.82
CA GLY A 61 1.87 12.52 21.51
C GLY A 61 1.87 10.99 21.44
N TYR A 62 1.71 10.28 22.56
CA TYR A 62 1.64 8.82 22.55
C TYR A 62 0.37 8.36 21.85
N TYR A 63 0.53 7.41 20.93
CA TYR A 63 -0.61 6.77 20.25
C TYR A 63 -0.53 5.24 20.31
N GLU A 64 -1.69 4.63 20.25
CA GLU A 64 -1.86 3.19 20.21
C GLU A 64 -3.04 2.85 19.29
N ILE A 65 -2.80 2.00 18.29
CA ILE A 65 -3.79 1.62 17.29
C ILE A 65 -3.89 0.11 17.26
N TYR A 66 -5.08 -0.43 17.52
CA TYR A 66 -5.39 -1.84 17.42
C TYR A 66 -5.88 -2.15 16.01
N VAL A 67 -5.14 -2.98 15.29
CA VAL A 67 -5.45 -3.36 13.92
C VAL A 67 -5.57 -4.86 13.78
N ARG A 68 -6.48 -5.31 12.93
CA ARG A 68 -6.59 -6.70 12.50
C ARG A 68 -6.34 -6.79 11.01
N ASN A 69 -5.46 -7.68 10.58
CA ASN A 69 -5.31 -7.98 9.17
C ASN A 69 -6.47 -8.92 8.74
N ILE A 70 -7.38 -8.38 7.95
CA ILE A 70 -8.52 -9.11 7.37
C ILE A 70 -8.31 -9.45 5.90
N GLY A 71 -7.14 -9.11 5.36
CA GLY A 71 -6.71 -9.44 4.00
C GLY A 71 -5.99 -10.79 3.92
N ASP A 72 -5.55 -11.13 2.73
CA ASP A 72 -4.84 -12.37 2.42
C ASP A 72 -3.31 -12.19 2.33
N ALA A 73 -2.81 -10.95 2.39
CA ALA A 73 -1.39 -10.61 2.31
C ALA A 73 -0.82 -10.21 3.68
N ASN A 74 0.48 -10.40 3.83
CA ASN A 74 1.22 -9.86 4.97
C ASN A 74 1.34 -8.34 4.85
N VAL A 75 1.06 -7.63 5.93
CA VAL A 75 1.12 -6.17 5.98
C VAL A 75 2.36 -5.71 6.76
N PHE A 76 3.12 -4.80 6.13
CA PHE A 76 4.26 -4.13 6.75
C PHE A 76 3.91 -2.65 6.91
N ILE A 77 3.98 -2.15 8.13
CA ILE A 77 3.73 -0.73 8.41
C ILE A 77 5.00 0.05 8.15
N ASP A 78 4.88 1.11 7.34
CA ASP A 78 5.99 1.97 6.98
C ASP A 78 5.94 3.30 7.75
N THR A 79 4.79 3.96 7.73
CA THR A 79 4.65 5.31 8.27
C THR A 79 3.30 5.48 8.97
N VAL A 80 3.29 6.24 10.06
CA VAL A 80 2.07 6.70 10.73
C VAL A 80 2.10 8.23 10.78
N TYR A 81 1.06 8.86 10.25
CA TYR A 81 0.87 10.30 10.27
C TYR A 81 -0.15 10.70 11.32
N LEU A 82 0.12 11.80 12.00
CA LEU A 82 -0.87 12.54 12.78
C LEU A 82 -1.37 13.72 11.94
N LEU A 83 -2.68 13.77 11.73
CA LEU A 83 -3.32 14.85 10.99
C LEU A 83 -4.27 15.61 11.90
N ALA A 84 -4.31 16.93 11.74
CA ALA A 84 -5.31 17.77 12.36
C ALA A 84 -6.70 17.55 11.74
N SER A 85 -7.72 18.13 12.35
CA SER A 85 -9.12 18.05 11.88
C SER A 85 -9.36 18.61 10.47
N ASP A 86 -8.48 19.50 10.00
CA ASP A 86 -8.50 20.08 8.65
C ASP A 86 -7.73 19.23 7.62
N GLY A 87 -7.14 18.09 8.04
CA GLY A 87 -6.36 17.20 7.21
C GLY A 87 -4.89 17.61 7.05
N SER A 88 -4.42 18.68 7.69
CA SER A 88 -3.00 19.05 7.67
C SER A 88 -2.17 18.05 8.48
N VAL A 89 -0.97 17.73 8.00
CA VAL A 89 -0.03 16.86 8.72
C VAL A 89 0.60 17.65 9.87
N MET A 90 0.44 17.14 11.08
CA MET A 90 1.05 17.71 12.29
C MET A 90 2.39 17.06 12.60
N ASP A 91 2.47 15.74 12.49
CA ASP A 91 3.70 14.99 12.76
C ASP A 91 3.68 13.63 12.02
N THR A 92 4.85 12.98 11.98
CA THR A 92 5.05 11.74 11.25
C THR A 92 6.03 10.84 11.98
N ASN A 93 5.69 9.58 12.16
CA ASN A 93 6.61 8.53 12.62
C ASN A 93 6.91 7.58 11.47
N HIS A 94 8.19 7.23 11.28
CA HIS A 94 8.64 6.40 10.18
C HIS A 94 9.55 5.27 10.64
N GLY A 95 9.29 4.06 10.13
CA GLY A 95 10.12 2.89 10.36
C GLY A 95 10.10 2.35 11.80
N SER A 96 10.85 1.28 12.01
CA SER A 96 10.85 0.51 13.26
C SER A 96 11.49 1.19 14.47
N ASN A 97 12.15 2.34 14.28
CA ASN A 97 12.74 3.10 15.38
C ASN A 97 11.71 3.97 16.11
N GLU A 98 10.66 4.40 15.41
CA GLU A 98 9.61 5.29 15.92
C GLU A 98 8.27 4.59 16.07
N ILE A 99 8.08 3.47 15.33
CA ILE A 99 6.85 2.67 15.33
C ILE A 99 7.16 1.31 15.95
N SER A 100 6.49 0.97 17.03
CA SER A 100 6.52 -0.36 17.64
C SER A 100 5.27 -1.15 17.26
N ILE A 101 5.46 -2.36 16.75
CA ILE A 101 4.36 -3.27 16.43
C ILE A 101 4.49 -4.49 17.34
N LYS A 102 3.40 -4.85 18.01
CA LYS A 102 3.34 -5.97 18.95
C LYS A 102 2.07 -6.77 18.74
N ASP A 103 2.10 -8.05 19.13
CA ASP A 103 0.89 -8.84 19.30
C ASP A 103 0.15 -8.47 20.60
N LEU A 104 -0.99 -9.12 20.86
CA LEU A 104 -1.76 -8.91 22.09
C LEU A 104 -1.05 -9.40 23.36
N ASP A 105 -0.07 -10.26 23.21
CA ASP A 105 0.76 -10.80 24.31
C ASP A 105 1.99 -9.90 24.59
N GLY A 106 2.18 -8.85 23.78
CA GLY A 106 3.27 -7.89 23.91
C GLY A 106 4.57 -8.28 23.17
N ASN A 107 4.58 -9.38 22.40
CA ASN A 107 5.75 -9.78 21.62
C ASN A 107 5.91 -8.87 20.39
N PRO A 108 7.16 -8.48 20.06
CA PRO A 108 7.40 -7.61 18.91
C PRO A 108 7.10 -8.34 17.59
N LEU A 109 6.45 -7.65 16.69
CA LEU A 109 6.16 -8.09 15.33
C LEU A 109 6.88 -7.19 14.32
N THR A 110 7.31 -7.78 13.20
CA THR A 110 7.82 -7.04 12.04
C THR A 110 6.80 -6.99 10.91
N THR A 111 5.81 -7.89 10.94
CA THR A 111 4.76 -7.99 9.94
C THR A 111 3.45 -8.46 10.58
N ILE A 112 2.34 -8.01 10.04
CA ILE A 112 1.00 -8.41 10.48
C ILE A 112 0.45 -9.44 9.49
N THR A 113 0.48 -10.72 9.89
CA THR A 113 0.01 -11.82 9.04
C THR A 113 -1.53 -11.86 8.97
N PRO A 114 -2.13 -12.48 7.93
CA PRO A 114 -3.57 -12.65 7.81
C PRO A 114 -4.22 -13.22 9.08
N GLY A 115 -5.31 -12.60 9.52
CA GLY A 115 -6.06 -12.98 10.73
C GLY A 115 -5.47 -12.49 12.06
N THR A 116 -4.24 -11.97 12.07
CA THR A 116 -3.56 -11.50 13.29
C THR A 116 -4.09 -10.14 13.73
N VAL A 117 -4.22 -9.96 15.04
CA VAL A 117 -4.41 -8.65 15.67
C VAL A 117 -3.05 -8.13 16.12
N ALA A 118 -2.76 -6.89 15.82
CA ALA A 118 -1.53 -6.21 16.24
C ALA A 118 -1.82 -4.85 16.86
N ILE A 119 -0.92 -4.42 17.72
CA ILE A 119 -0.92 -3.10 18.34
C ILE A 119 0.21 -2.31 17.70
N ILE A 120 -0.12 -1.20 17.06
CA ILE A 120 0.83 -0.24 16.50
C ILE A 120 0.91 0.92 17.49
N SER A 121 2.08 1.20 18.01
CA SER A 121 2.29 2.27 19.00
C SER A 121 3.55 3.07 18.71
N GLY A 122 3.55 4.32 19.16
CA GLY A 122 4.67 5.24 19.04
C GLY A 122 4.38 6.54 19.75
N THR A 123 5.29 7.50 19.61
CA THR A 123 5.12 8.83 20.18
C THR A 123 5.51 9.88 19.14
N PHE A 124 4.62 10.79 18.84
CA PHE A 124 4.90 11.95 18.00
C PHE A 124 5.67 12.99 18.81
N SER A 125 6.90 13.25 18.43
CA SER A 125 7.81 14.14 19.16
C SER A 125 7.65 15.62 18.79
N GLY A 126 7.10 15.89 17.60
CA GLY A 126 6.87 17.24 17.08
C GLY A 126 5.46 17.79 17.36
N ALA A 127 4.55 16.98 17.88
CA ALA A 127 3.15 17.34 18.08
C ALA A 127 2.92 18.02 19.45
N ASN A 128 3.43 19.24 19.62
CA ASN A 128 3.33 20.00 20.89
C ASN A 128 1.93 20.59 21.17
N ASP A 129 0.98 20.50 20.21
CA ASP A 129 -0.34 21.15 20.28
C ASP A 129 -1.50 20.16 20.26
N ILE A 130 -1.32 18.95 20.81
CA ILE A 130 -2.42 18.00 20.94
C ILE A 130 -3.27 18.38 22.14
N ASN A 131 -4.50 18.82 21.89
CA ASN A 131 -5.44 19.24 22.92
C ASN A 131 -6.42 18.13 23.27
N ALA A 132 -6.56 17.83 24.55
CA ALA A 132 -7.55 16.85 25.02
C ALA A 132 -8.97 17.25 24.61
N GLY A 133 -9.72 16.25 24.14
CA GLY A 133 -11.10 16.46 23.66
C GLY A 133 -11.19 16.90 22.20
N THR A 134 -10.08 17.23 21.54
CA THR A 134 -10.04 17.57 20.12
C THR A 134 -9.92 16.30 19.27
N THR A 135 -10.53 16.33 18.10
CA THR A 135 -10.50 15.22 17.13
C THR A 135 -9.32 15.37 16.20
N TYR A 136 -8.58 14.29 16.01
CA TYR A 136 -7.46 14.13 15.08
C TYR A 136 -7.66 12.90 14.23
N TYR A 137 -6.84 12.75 13.19
CA TYR A 137 -6.81 11.55 12.35
C TYR A 137 -5.43 10.90 12.41
N LEU A 138 -5.40 9.59 12.63
CA LEU A 138 -4.21 8.77 12.50
C LEU A 138 -4.28 8.06 11.15
N LYS A 139 -3.29 8.31 10.27
CA LYS A 139 -3.18 7.66 8.97
C LYS A 139 -2.00 6.71 8.99
N ILE A 140 -2.24 5.45 8.71
CA ILE A 140 -1.25 4.39 8.59
C ILE A 140 -0.97 4.19 7.10
N ILE A 141 0.30 4.15 6.72
CA ILE A 141 0.73 3.79 5.36
C ILE A 141 1.57 2.52 5.46
N THR A 142 1.23 1.55 4.61
CA THR A 142 1.98 0.31 4.48
C THR A 142 3.15 0.47 3.50
N SER A 143 4.10 -0.47 3.52
CA SER A 143 5.24 -0.48 2.59
C SER A 143 4.84 -0.59 1.12
N THR A 144 3.62 -1.05 0.82
CA THR A 144 3.05 -1.09 -0.53
C THR A 144 2.34 0.20 -0.92
N GLY A 145 2.20 1.16 0.03
CA GLY A 145 1.53 2.43 -0.19
C GLY A 145 0.02 2.39 0.05
N THR A 146 -0.52 1.31 0.65
CA THR A 146 -1.93 1.27 1.05
C THR A 146 -2.14 2.14 2.28
N GLU A 147 -3.22 2.95 2.27
CA GLU A 147 -3.53 3.90 3.34
C GLU A 147 -4.74 3.47 4.16
N PHE A 148 -4.64 3.59 5.48
CA PHE A 148 -5.73 3.37 6.42
C PHE A 148 -5.81 4.56 7.36
N THR A 149 -7.00 5.13 7.53
CA THR A 149 -7.20 6.31 8.37
C THR A 149 -8.26 6.03 9.43
N VAL A 150 -8.00 6.49 10.65
CA VAL A 150 -8.95 6.43 11.76
C VAL A 150 -9.08 7.78 12.44
N GLU A 151 -10.29 8.13 12.79
CA GLU A 151 -10.60 9.26 13.64
C GLU A 151 -10.34 8.91 15.10
N VAL A 152 -9.67 9.79 15.82
CA VAL A 152 -9.36 9.62 17.25
C VAL A 152 -9.57 10.92 18.00
N LYS A 153 -10.17 10.84 19.18
CA LYS A 153 -10.29 11.97 20.09
C LYS A 153 -9.17 11.91 21.12
N ALA A 154 -8.37 12.97 21.18
CA ALA A 154 -7.23 13.02 22.10
C ALA A 154 -7.70 13.01 23.56
N VAL A 155 -7.01 12.23 24.40
CA VAL A 155 -7.22 12.15 25.84
C VAL A 155 -6.03 12.72 26.59
N SER A 156 -6.23 13.18 27.81
CA SER A 156 -5.14 13.62 28.67
C SER A 156 -4.15 12.48 28.90
N ALA A 157 -2.85 12.79 28.84
CA ALA A 157 -1.83 11.83 29.24
C ALA A 157 -2.00 11.44 30.71
N SER A 158 -1.82 10.15 30.99
CA SER A 158 -1.91 9.58 32.35
C SER A 158 -0.63 9.76 33.13
#